data_e8f76ad3a00f09b8b305c8fab2109885
#
_entry.id   e8f76ad3a00f09b8b305c8fab2109885
#
_cell.length_a   1.000
_cell.length_b   1.000
_cell.length_c   1.000
_cell.angle_alpha   90.00
_cell.angle_beta   90.00
_cell.angle_gamma   90.00
#
_symmetry.space_group_name_H-M   'P 1'
#
loop_
_entity.id
_entity.type
_entity.pdbx_description
1 polymer ?
#
loop_
_entity_poly.entity_id
_entity_poly.type
_entity_poly.pdbx_seq_one_letter_code
_entity_poly.pdbx_strand_id
1 'polypeptide(L)'
;MSKVYFIGDLHFGHKGIQRFRGMSEEENRQLIIDNWNKIVTKRDKVWVMGDSVFYKPYLQYIDQLEGRKFLVRGNHDMLSTEEYMSVFEEVHGIFKYKNFWLSHAPIHPDELRKKRNIHGHVHFS
;
A
#
# COMPACT_ATOMS: atom_id res chain seq x y z
N MET A 1 3.33 -1.83 22.75
CA MET A 1 3.66 -0.63 21.97
C MET A 1 3.23 -0.77 20.52
N SER A 2 2.71 0.29 19.95
CA SER A 2 2.36 0.28 18.54
C SER A 2 3.61 0.40 17.67
N LYS A 3 3.56 -0.22 16.50
CA LYS A 3 4.61 -0.18 15.50
C LYS A 3 4.10 0.51 14.24
N VAL A 4 5.01 0.94 13.38
CA VAL A 4 4.71 1.52 12.08
C VAL A 4 5.35 0.68 11.00
N TYR A 5 4.53 0.24 10.05
CA TYR A 5 4.98 -0.59 8.94
C TYR A 5 4.78 0.13 7.62
N PHE A 6 5.58 -0.22 6.64
CA PHE A 6 5.49 0.28 5.27
C PHE A 6 5.42 -0.90 4.32
N ILE A 7 4.43 -0.89 3.44
CA ILE A 7 4.25 -1.94 2.44
C ILE A 7 3.78 -1.30 1.13
N GLY A 8 4.14 -1.88 0.01
CA GLY A 8 3.68 -1.40 -1.28
C GLY A 8 3.13 -2.52 -2.15
N ASP A 9 2.43 -2.09 -3.21
CA ASP A 9 2.07 -2.95 -4.33
C ASP A 9 1.26 -4.20 -3.94
N LEU A 10 0.16 -3.99 -3.18
CA LEU A 10 -0.75 -5.07 -2.82
C LEU A 10 -1.39 -5.69 -4.06
N HIS A 11 -1.75 -4.85 -5.04
CA HIS A 11 -2.35 -5.26 -6.31
C HIS A 11 -3.65 -6.06 -6.16
N PHE A 12 -4.48 -5.70 -5.19
CA PHE A 12 -5.79 -6.34 -5.01
C PHE A 12 -6.67 -6.06 -6.22
N GLY A 13 -7.20 -7.11 -6.81
CA GLY A 13 -8.01 -7.01 -8.02
C GLY A 13 -7.21 -6.97 -9.32
N HIS A 14 -5.89 -7.08 -9.27
CA HIS A 14 -5.04 -7.08 -10.45
C HIS A 14 -4.95 -8.47 -11.05
N LYS A 15 -5.72 -8.73 -12.09
CA LYS A 15 -5.75 -10.05 -12.73
C LYS A 15 -4.43 -10.43 -13.38
N GLY A 16 -3.62 -9.45 -13.78
CA GLY A 16 -2.31 -9.68 -14.36
C GLY A 16 -1.21 -10.01 -13.37
N ILE A 17 -1.52 -10.06 -12.06
CA ILE A 17 -0.50 -10.27 -11.02
C ILE A 17 0.22 -11.61 -11.19
N GLN A 18 -0.41 -12.57 -11.82
CA GLN A 18 0.18 -13.88 -12.07
C GLN A 18 1.48 -13.78 -12.87
N ARG A 19 1.57 -12.82 -13.79
CA ARG A 19 2.78 -12.58 -14.59
C ARG A 19 3.96 -12.15 -13.73
N PHE A 20 3.68 -11.44 -12.64
CA PHE A 20 4.71 -10.87 -11.77
C PHE A 20 5.05 -11.76 -10.60
N ARG A 21 4.06 -12.46 -10.05
CA ARG A 21 4.22 -13.19 -8.79
C ARG A 21 3.96 -14.68 -8.90
N GLY A 22 3.57 -15.17 -10.08
CA GLY A 22 3.33 -16.58 -10.31
C GLY A 22 2.13 -17.16 -9.56
N MET A 23 1.22 -16.32 -9.11
CA MET A 23 0.01 -16.72 -8.39
C MET A 23 -1.20 -15.92 -8.86
N SER A 24 -2.41 -16.45 -8.70
CA SER A 24 -3.62 -15.75 -9.05
C SER A 24 -3.85 -14.55 -8.14
N GLU A 25 -4.77 -13.65 -8.53
CA GLU A 25 -5.13 -12.52 -7.67
C GLU A 25 -5.65 -13.01 -6.31
N GLU A 26 -6.51 -14.01 -6.31
CA GLU A 26 -7.06 -14.56 -5.07
C GLU A 26 -5.98 -15.14 -4.16
N GLU A 27 -5.06 -15.91 -4.73
CA GLU A 27 -3.94 -16.48 -3.97
C GLU A 27 -3.03 -15.40 -3.41
N ASN A 28 -2.72 -14.39 -4.23
CA ASN A 28 -1.93 -13.23 -3.81
C ASN A 28 -2.61 -12.48 -2.67
N ARG A 29 -3.90 -12.20 -2.81
CA ARG A 29 -4.68 -11.47 -1.81
C ARG A 29 -4.74 -12.24 -0.49
N GLN A 30 -5.06 -13.52 -0.54
CA GLN A 30 -5.17 -14.35 0.67
C GLN A 30 -3.83 -14.46 1.39
N LEU A 31 -2.74 -14.63 0.63
CA LEU A 31 -1.39 -14.69 1.20
C LEU A 31 -1.03 -13.39 1.93
N ILE A 32 -1.33 -12.26 1.31
CA ILE A 32 -1.06 -10.95 1.90
C ILE A 32 -1.87 -10.76 3.19
N ILE A 33 -3.18 -11.07 3.15
CA ILE A 33 -4.05 -10.93 4.33
C ILE A 33 -3.54 -11.80 5.47
N ASP A 34 -3.23 -13.05 5.20
CA ASP A 34 -2.76 -13.99 6.23
C ASP A 34 -1.45 -13.54 6.86
N ASN A 35 -0.48 -13.17 6.03
CA ASN A 35 0.83 -12.73 6.51
C ASN A 35 0.75 -11.39 7.27
N TRP A 36 -0.06 -10.46 6.75
CA TRP A 36 -0.28 -9.17 7.39
C TRP A 36 -0.84 -9.36 8.80
N ASN A 37 -1.90 -10.17 8.92
CA ASN A 37 -2.61 -10.34 10.19
C ASN A 37 -1.83 -11.15 11.22
N LYS A 38 -0.78 -11.85 10.80
CA LYS A 38 0.15 -12.50 11.74
C LYS A 38 1.08 -11.50 12.43
N ILE A 39 1.35 -10.37 11.77
CA ILE A 39 2.37 -9.42 12.21
C ILE A 39 1.74 -8.15 12.78
N VAL A 40 0.73 -7.62 12.11
CA VAL A 40 0.12 -6.32 12.43
C VAL A 40 -1.01 -6.49 13.44
N THR A 41 -0.99 -5.70 14.51
CA THR A 41 -2.06 -5.66 15.51
C THR A 41 -2.95 -4.44 15.29
N LYS A 42 -4.08 -4.39 15.99
CA LYS A 42 -5.04 -3.27 15.90
C LYS A 42 -4.42 -1.91 16.22
N ARG A 43 -3.36 -1.88 17.03
CA ARG A 43 -2.71 -0.64 17.47
C ARG A 43 -1.64 -0.14 16.51
N ASP A 44 -1.22 -1.00 15.60
CA ASP A 44 -0.15 -0.66 14.67
C ASP A 44 -0.66 0.23 13.54
N LYS A 45 0.26 0.98 12.94
CA LYS A 45 -0.01 1.80 11.76
C LYS A 45 0.68 1.20 10.56
N VAL A 46 -0.01 1.17 9.42
CA VAL A 46 0.57 0.67 8.17
C VAL A 46 0.37 1.70 7.07
N TRP A 47 1.47 2.12 6.48
CA TRP A 47 1.48 2.97 5.29
C TRP A 47 1.56 2.09 4.05
N VAL A 48 0.51 2.14 3.24
CA VAL A 48 0.46 1.41 1.97
C VAL A 48 0.95 2.33 0.87
N MET A 49 2.04 1.92 0.22
CA MET A 49 2.81 2.77 -0.70
C MET A 49 2.34 2.62 -2.15
N GLY A 50 1.03 2.66 -2.36
CA GLY A 50 0.43 2.68 -3.68
C GLY A 50 0.14 1.32 -4.29
N ASP A 51 -0.57 1.35 -5.43
CA ASP A 51 -1.03 0.18 -6.16
C ASP A 51 -1.72 -0.83 -5.24
N SER A 52 -2.67 -0.33 -4.43
CA SER A 52 -3.33 -1.12 -3.40
C SER A 52 -4.52 -1.89 -3.94
N VAL A 53 -5.56 -1.19 -4.36
CA VAL A 53 -6.82 -1.77 -4.83
C VAL A 53 -7.20 -1.11 -6.15
N PHE A 54 -7.48 -1.93 -7.16
CA PHE A 54 -7.76 -1.43 -8.51
C PHE A 54 -9.26 -1.27 -8.81
N TYR A 55 -10.09 -2.07 -8.14
CA TYR A 55 -11.54 -2.07 -8.38
C TYR A 55 -12.30 -1.98 -7.07
N LYS A 56 -13.39 -1.22 -7.08
CA LYS A 56 -14.20 -0.94 -5.89
C LYS A 56 -14.59 -2.19 -5.09
N PRO A 57 -15.03 -3.30 -5.71
CA PRO A 57 -15.42 -4.49 -4.91
C PRO A 57 -14.30 -5.07 -4.06
N TYR A 58 -13.05 -4.80 -4.39
CA TYR A 58 -11.91 -5.31 -3.63
C TYR A 58 -11.55 -4.47 -2.41
N LEU A 59 -12.18 -3.30 -2.24
CA LEU A 59 -11.96 -2.46 -1.05
C LEU A 59 -12.32 -3.20 0.24
N GLN A 60 -13.32 -4.10 0.19
CA GLN A 60 -13.72 -4.87 1.36
C GLN A 60 -12.58 -5.68 1.98
N TYR A 61 -11.59 -6.07 1.18
CA TYR A 61 -10.47 -6.86 1.66
C TYR A 61 -9.46 -6.03 2.46
N ILE A 62 -9.44 -4.72 2.25
CA ILE A 62 -8.62 -3.82 3.09
C ILE A 62 -9.14 -3.83 4.52
N ASP A 63 -10.47 -3.90 4.71
CA ASP A 63 -11.04 -3.98 6.05
C ASP A 63 -10.68 -5.26 6.80
N GLN A 64 -10.26 -6.30 6.09
CA GLN A 64 -9.80 -7.54 6.71
C GLN A 64 -8.36 -7.45 7.22
N LEU A 65 -7.64 -6.40 6.87
CA LEU A 65 -6.26 -6.16 7.31
C LEU A 65 -6.28 -5.41 8.65
N GLU A 66 -5.60 -5.96 9.64
CA GLU A 66 -5.53 -5.36 10.97
C GLU A 66 -4.71 -4.07 10.96
N GLY A 67 -4.98 -3.20 11.94
CA GLY A 67 -4.23 -1.98 12.15
C GLY A 67 -4.87 -0.74 11.54
N ARG A 68 -4.23 0.39 11.78
CA ARG A 68 -4.62 1.68 11.22
C ARG A 68 -3.90 1.85 9.89
N LYS A 69 -4.66 2.06 8.82
CA LYS A 69 -4.11 2.01 7.46
C LYS A 69 -4.17 3.38 6.80
N PHE A 70 -3.07 3.74 6.16
CA PHE A 70 -2.89 5.01 5.45
C PHE A 70 -2.40 4.71 4.04
N LEU A 71 -2.92 5.42 3.04
CA LEU A 71 -2.57 5.18 1.65
C LEU A 71 -1.77 6.35 1.07
N VAL A 72 -0.67 6.01 0.40
CA VAL A 72 -0.01 6.90 -0.54
C VAL A 72 -0.34 6.37 -1.93
N ARG A 73 -1.09 7.13 -2.73
CA ARG A 73 -1.63 6.65 -4.00
C ARG A 73 -0.55 6.34 -5.01
N GLY A 74 -0.72 5.22 -5.71
CA GLY A 74 0.11 4.85 -6.85
C GLY A 74 -0.60 5.14 -8.17
N ASN A 75 0.10 4.88 -9.27
CA ASN A 75 -0.41 5.14 -10.61
C ASN A 75 -1.57 4.22 -11.01
N HIS A 76 -1.71 3.07 -10.35
CA HIS A 76 -2.81 2.13 -10.60
C HIS A 76 -3.92 2.21 -9.55
N ASP A 77 -3.85 3.14 -8.62
CA ASP A 77 -4.93 3.38 -7.67
C ASP A 77 -5.96 4.29 -8.33
N MET A 78 -6.88 3.70 -9.07
CA MET A 78 -7.78 4.39 -9.98
C MET A 78 -9.11 4.83 -9.36
N LEU A 79 -9.39 4.40 -8.15
CA LEU A 79 -10.61 4.78 -7.46
C LEU A 79 -10.51 6.22 -6.96
N SER A 80 -11.66 6.81 -6.60
CA SER A 80 -11.66 8.17 -6.04
C SER A 80 -11.05 8.21 -4.65
N THR A 81 -10.59 9.38 -4.23
CA THR A 81 -10.09 9.58 -2.87
C THR A 81 -11.16 9.21 -1.84
N GLU A 82 -12.42 9.58 -2.10
CA GLU A 82 -13.53 9.24 -1.19
C GLU A 82 -13.71 7.73 -1.04
N GLU A 83 -13.58 6.98 -2.13
CA GLU A 83 -13.69 5.53 -2.11
C GLU A 83 -12.56 4.92 -1.26
N TYR A 84 -11.32 5.38 -1.43
CA TYR A 84 -10.22 4.91 -0.61
C TYR A 84 -10.37 5.31 0.86
N MET A 85 -10.93 6.50 1.13
CA MET A 85 -11.17 6.96 2.50
C MET A 85 -12.18 6.13 3.26
N SER A 86 -12.95 5.28 2.56
CA SER A 86 -13.86 4.34 3.23
C SER A 86 -13.11 3.23 3.98
N VAL A 87 -11.86 2.94 3.61
CA VAL A 87 -11.06 1.86 4.20
C VAL A 87 -9.68 2.30 4.71
N PHE A 88 -9.19 3.45 4.25
CA PHE A 88 -7.95 4.06 4.76
C PHE A 88 -8.27 5.30 5.58
N GLU A 89 -7.53 5.54 6.64
CA GLU A 89 -7.73 6.73 7.47
C GLU A 89 -7.31 8.02 6.75
N GLU A 90 -6.26 7.92 5.94
CA GLU A 90 -5.75 9.05 5.16
C GLU A 90 -5.33 8.56 3.78
N VAL A 91 -5.42 9.45 2.79
CA VAL A 91 -5.00 9.18 1.41
C VAL A 91 -4.16 10.36 0.94
N HIS A 92 -2.93 10.08 0.51
CA HIS A 92 -1.98 11.11 0.07
C HIS A 92 -1.36 10.73 -1.27
N GLY A 93 -0.96 11.73 -2.07
CA GLY A 93 -0.16 11.50 -3.27
C GLY A 93 1.31 11.28 -2.91
N ILE A 94 1.80 12.12 -2.00
CA ILE A 94 3.14 12.02 -1.42
C ILE A 94 3.02 12.51 0.01
N PHE A 95 3.78 11.94 0.93
CA PHE A 95 3.69 12.32 2.33
C PHE A 95 5.07 12.38 2.98
N LYS A 96 5.29 13.40 3.78
CA LYS A 96 6.53 13.55 4.55
C LYS A 96 6.31 12.98 5.95
N TYR A 97 7.02 11.91 6.26
CA TYR A 97 6.96 11.24 7.56
C TYR A 97 8.34 11.33 8.22
N LYS A 98 8.48 12.19 9.23
CA LYS A 98 9.77 12.44 9.90
C LYS A 98 10.86 12.81 8.87
N ASN A 99 11.92 12.01 8.75
CA ASN A 99 13.00 12.24 7.79
C ASN A 99 12.80 11.47 6.48
N PHE A 100 11.59 10.94 6.26
CA PHE A 100 11.28 10.15 5.07
C PHE A 100 10.26 10.86 4.20
N TRP A 101 10.43 10.73 2.89
CA TRP A 101 9.39 10.99 1.92
C TRP A 101 8.74 9.66 1.56
N LEU A 102 7.42 9.58 1.67
CA LEU A 102 6.64 8.41 1.29
C LEU A 102 6.00 8.66 -0.05
N SER A 103 6.23 7.80 -1.01
CA SER A 103 5.68 7.91 -2.35
C SER A 103 5.54 6.53 -2.97
N HIS A 104 4.72 6.42 -4.03
CA HIS A 104 4.61 5.16 -4.76
C HIS A 104 5.85 4.95 -5.63
N ALA A 105 6.20 5.92 -6.45
CA ALA A 105 7.37 5.88 -7.32
C ALA A 105 8.57 6.55 -6.64
N PRO A 106 9.80 6.15 -6.99
CA PRO A 106 11.00 6.79 -6.43
C PRO A 106 11.00 8.30 -6.71
N ILE A 107 11.38 9.07 -5.70
CA ILE A 107 11.57 10.52 -5.82
C ILE A 107 13.00 10.77 -6.28
N HIS A 108 13.16 11.71 -7.25
CA HIS A 108 14.48 12.08 -7.72
C HIS A 108 15.35 12.54 -6.54
N PRO A 109 16.61 12.09 -6.43
CA PRO A 109 17.47 12.42 -5.28
C PRO A 109 17.58 13.91 -4.99
N ASP A 110 17.58 14.76 -6.02
CA ASP A 110 17.67 16.22 -5.86
C ASP A 110 16.45 16.80 -5.15
N GLU A 111 15.31 16.13 -5.24
CA GLU A 111 14.07 16.57 -4.61
C GLU A 111 13.96 16.12 -3.14
N LEU A 112 14.80 15.18 -2.71
CA LEU A 112 14.73 14.62 -1.36
C LEU A 112 15.28 15.56 -0.29
N ARG A 113 16.13 16.52 -0.64
CA ARG A 113 16.73 17.48 0.29
C ARG A 113 17.35 16.80 1.51
N LYS A 114 18.21 15.81 1.27
CA LYS A 114 18.89 15.00 2.29
C LYS A 114 17.97 14.08 3.10
N LYS A 115 16.71 13.91 2.68
CA LYS A 115 15.79 12.97 3.31
C LYS A 115 15.81 11.63 2.58
N ARG A 116 15.34 10.61 3.24
CA ARG A 116 15.20 9.28 2.66
C ARG A 116 13.85 9.14 1.99
N ASN A 117 13.77 8.25 1.01
CA ASN A 117 12.52 7.94 0.31
C ASN A 117 12.13 6.49 0.56
N ILE A 118 10.89 6.29 0.99
CA ILE A 118 10.27 4.96 1.06
C ILE A 118 9.25 4.90 -0.07
N HIS A 119 9.38 3.94 -0.97
CA HIS A 119 8.54 3.84 -2.16
C HIS A 119 8.28 2.39 -2.56
N GLY A 120 7.22 2.21 -3.35
CA GLY A 120 6.94 0.97 -4.04
C GLY A 120 7.24 1.11 -5.53
N HIS A 121 6.36 0.60 -6.40
CA HIS A 121 6.33 0.73 -7.85
C HIS A 121 7.38 -0.09 -8.61
N VAL A 122 8.60 -0.19 -8.11
CA VAL A 122 9.69 -0.87 -8.83
C VAL A 122 9.53 -2.38 -8.66
N HIS A 123 9.15 -3.05 -9.76
CA HIS A 123 8.94 -4.50 -9.77
C HIS A 123 10.18 -5.19 -10.33
N PHE A 124 11.14 -5.44 -9.47
CA PHE A 124 12.32 -6.22 -9.85
C PHE A 124 12.06 -7.70 -9.60
N SER A 125 12.43 -8.48 -10.58
CA SER A 125 12.44 -9.93 -10.45
C SER A 125 13.66 -10.40 -9.67
#